data_698175645efba283eda0c07a80a12f89
#
_entry.id   698175645efba283eda0c07a80a12f89
#
_cell.length_a   1.000
_cell.length_b   1.000
_cell.length_c   1.000
_cell.angle_alpha   90.00
_cell.angle_beta   90.00
_cell.angle_gamma   90.00
#
_symmetry.space_group_name_H-M   'P 1'
#
loop_
_entity.id
_entity.type
_entity.pdbx_description
1 polymer ?
#
loop_
_entity_poly.entity_id
_entity_poly.type
_entity_poly.pdbx_seq_one_letter_code
_entity_poly.pdbx_strand_id
1 'polypeptide(L)'
;MFNLKTSTSRLKCWKNLRFKINQLSLEEALQETIEFWQSCPWTAFYLDLNNPKSWPNPWELIDDNYYCDLAKVLGIVYTLNLSEHGKNLVIEVRVYTDPKTGYQYCIAYLDQGKYVLNLIDNQILNKTDITETLTLKRCYDATELKLEQQ
;
A
#
# COMPACT_ATOMS: atom_id res chain seq x y z
N MET A 1 -3.63 4.26 -15.20
CA MET A 1 -2.16 4.09 -15.10
C MET A 1 -1.70 2.72 -15.56
N PHE A 2 -2.27 1.69 -15.01
CA PHE A 2 -1.73 0.31 -15.15
C PHE A 2 -1.75 -0.24 -16.58
N ASN A 3 -2.61 0.26 -17.44
CA ASN A 3 -2.68 -0.13 -18.85
C ASN A 3 -1.78 0.71 -19.77
N LEU A 4 -1.08 1.71 -19.23
CA LEU A 4 -0.12 2.52 -20.01
C LEU A 4 1.14 1.70 -20.27
N LYS A 5 1.64 1.76 -21.52
CA LYS A 5 2.70 0.86 -21.99
C LYS A 5 4.09 1.22 -21.50
N THR A 6 4.36 2.51 -21.22
CA THR A 6 5.70 2.96 -20.84
C THR A 6 5.78 3.29 -19.36
N SER A 7 6.92 3.03 -18.76
CA SER A 7 7.22 3.41 -17.38
C SER A 7 7.09 4.91 -17.19
N THR A 8 7.58 5.71 -18.12
CA THR A 8 7.49 7.18 -18.08
C THR A 8 6.05 7.65 -17.98
N SER A 9 5.16 7.09 -18.79
CA SER A 9 3.73 7.44 -18.78
C SER A 9 3.06 7.02 -17.47
N ARG A 10 3.39 5.85 -16.95
CA ARG A 10 2.86 5.39 -15.66
C ARG A 10 3.34 6.26 -14.50
N LEU A 11 4.60 6.61 -14.47
CA LEU A 11 5.18 7.48 -13.44
C LEU A 11 4.54 8.86 -13.44
N LYS A 12 4.27 9.42 -14.63
CA LYS A 12 3.56 10.69 -14.77
C LYS A 12 2.15 10.60 -14.21
N CYS A 13 1.42 9.53 -14.53
CA CYS A 13 0.08 9.30 -14.03
C CYS A 13 0.08 9.17 -12.49
N TRP A 14 1.04 8.45 -11.92
CA TRP A 14 1.19 8.31 -10.48
C TRP A 14 1.55 9.64 -9.79
N LYS A 15 2.39 10.45 -10.42
CA LYS A 15 2.69 11.80 -9.93
C LYS A 15 1.43 12.68 -9.88
N ASN A 16 0.59 12.58 -10.92
CA ASN A 16 -0.69 13.32 -10.96
C ASN A 16 -1.62 12.88 -9.82
N LEU A 17 -1.67 11.59 -9.51
CA LEU A 17 -2.44 11.10 -8.35
C LEU A 17 -1.95 11.73 -7.05
N ARG A 18 -0.63 11.77 -6.82
CA ARG A 18 -0.06 12.38 -5.60
C ARG A 18 -0.38 13.86 -5.49
N PHE A 19 -0.34 14.60 -6.59
CA PHE A 19 -0.76 15.99 -6.61
C PHE A 19 -2.25 16.16 -6.33
N LYS A 20 -3.08 15.29 -6.90
CA LYS A 20 -4.52 15.31 -6.67
C LYS A 20 -4.85 15.11 -5.20
N ILE A 21 -4.28 14.11 -4.57
CA ILE A 21 -4.58 13.81 -3.16
C ILE A 21 -4.06 14.88 -2.19
N ASN A 22 -3.04 15.65 -2.58
CA ASN A 22 -2.57 16.78 -1.78
C ASN A 22 -3.64 17.87 -1.63
N GLN A 23 -4.62 17.94 -2.54
CA GLN A 23 -5.70 18.93 -2.52
C GLN A 23 -6.93 18.45 -1.75
N LEU A 24 -6.93 17.20 -1.29
CA LEU A 24 -8.06 16.56 -0.61
C LEU A 24 -7.84 16.51 0.90
N SER A 25 -8.94 16.35 1.65
CA SER A 25 -8.83 15.98 3.07
C SER A 25 -8.15 14.62 3.20
N LEU A 26 -7.68 14.29 4.41
CA LEU A 26 -7.02 13.00 4.62
C LEU A 26 -7.94 11.84 4.23
N GLU A 27 -9.19 11.84 4.68
CA GLU A 27 -10.11 10.73 4.41
C GLU A 27 -10.43 10.60 2.92
N GLU A 28 -10.63 11.72 2.22
CA GLU A 28 -10.81 11.73 0.78
C GLU A 28 -9.56 11.24 0.04
N ALA A 29 -8.37 11.63 0.52
CA ALA A 29 -7.09 11.19 -0.04
C ALA A 29 -6.91 9.68 0.13
N LEU A 30 -7.27 9.12 1.29
CA LEU A 30 -7.23 7.68 1.52
C LEU A 30 -8.16 6.93 0.58
N GLN A 31 -9.38 7.42 0.42
CA GLN A 31 -10.37 6.79 -0.47
C GLN A 31 -9.90 6.83 -1.93
N GLU A 32 -9.42 7.97 -2.39
CA GLU A 32 -8.89 8.11 -3.76
C GLU A 32 -7.71 7.17 -4.00
N THR A 33 -6.84 7.02 -3.02
CA THR A 33 -5.65 6.17 -3.10
C THR A 33 -6.04 4.69 -3.20
N ILE A 34 -6.94 4.21 -2.35
CA ILE A 34 -7.35 2.80 -2.40
C ILE A 34 -8.13 2.47 -3.67
N GLU A 35 -8.97 3.38 -4.15
CA GLU A 35 -9.69 3.19 -5.42
C GLU A 35 -8.73 3.12 -6.61
N PHE A 36 -7.72 3.99 -6.63
CA PHE A 36 -6.72 3.98 -7.69
C PHE A 36 -5.99 2.63 -7.76
N TRP A 37 -5.51 2.12 -6.63
CA TRP A 37 -4.74 0.87 -6.57
C TRP A 37 -5.59 -0.37 -6.71
N GLN A 38 -6.91 -0.26 -6.59
CA GLN A 38 -7.83 -1.39 -6.76
C GLN A 38 -7.76 -2.01 -8.16
N SER A 39 -7.44 -1.22 -9.17
CA SER A 39 -7.37 -1.68 -10.56
C SER A 39 -6.00 -2.19 -11.00
N CYS A 40 -5.04 -2.32 -10.08
CA CYS A 40 -3.71 -2.82 -10.43
C CYS A 40 -3.76 -4.29 -10.92
N PRO A 41 -2.92 -4.65 -11.92
CA PRO A 41 -2.89 -6.02 -12.43
C PRO A 41 -2.32 -6.96 -11.37
N TRP A 42 -3.16 -7.91 -10.93
CA TRP A 42 -2.82 -8.84 -9.86
C TRP A 42 -1.96 -9.99 -10.36
N THR A 43 -1.06 -10.44 -9.49
CA THR A 43 -0.29 -11.67 -9.67
C THR A 43 -0.13 -12.38 -8.33
N ALA A 44 0.28 -13.65 -8.36
CA ALA A 44 0.60 -14.41 -7.15
C ALA A 44 1.79 -13.79 -6.40
N PHE A 45 1.93 -14.09 -5.11
CA PHE A 45 3.03 -13.58 -4.30
C PHE A 45 4.39 -13.88 -4.95
N TYR A 46 5.19 -12.83 -5.09
CA TYR A 46 6.57 -12.90 -5.57
C TYR A 46 7.55 -12.13 -4.66
N LEU A 47 7.03 -11.33 -3.73
CA LEU A 47 7.85 -10.62 -2.75
C LEU A 47 7.95 -11.43 -1.47
N ASP A 48 9.14 -11.43 -0.86
CA ASP A 48 9.37 -12.09 0.42
C ASP A 48 8.76 -11.24 1.55
N LEU A 49 7.72 -11.76 2.18
CA LEU A 49 7.01 -11.10 3.27
C LEU A 49 7.90 -10.86 4.50
N ASN A 50 9.03 -11.55 4.61
CA ASN A 50 9.94 -11.49 5.75
C ASN A 50 11.20 -10.66 5.50
N ASN A 51 11.38 -10.13 4.29
CA ASN A 51 12.60 -9.39 3.92
C ASN A 51 12.28 -8.07 3.22
N PRO A 52 11.97 -7.00 3.98
CA PRO A 52 11.62 -5.71 3.39
C PRO A 52 12.75 -5.08 2.58
N LYS A 53 14.01 -5.48 2.83
CA LYS A 53 15.15 -4.98 2.06
C LYS A 53 15.14 -5.44 0.61
N SER A 54 14.44 -6.54 0.30
CA SER A 54 14.30 -7.06 -1.07
C SER A 54 13.14 -6.44 -1.84
N TRP A 55 12.29 -5.65 -1.17
CA TRP A 55 11.12 -5.06 -1.81
C TRP A 55 11.51 -3.93 -2.77
N PRO A 56 10.73 -3.72 -3.83
CA PRO A 56 11.01 -2.64 -4.77
C PRO A 56 10.80 -1.26 -4.12
N ASN A 57 11.55 -0.27 -4.58
CA ASN A 57 11.23 1.12 -4.29
C ASN A 57 10.02 1.56 -5.15
N PRO A 58 9.45 2.76 -4.91
CA PRO A 58 8.26 3.19 -5.66
C PRO A 58 8.44 3.19 -7.19
N TRP A 59 9.59 3.60 -7.67
CA TRP A 59 9.87 3.72 -9.11
C TRP A 59 10.02 2.33 -9.75
N GLU A 60 10.71 1.43 -9.08
CA GLU A 60 10.83 0.03 -9.50
C GLU A 60 9.47 -0.66 -9.54
N LEU A 61 8.64 -0.42 -8.52
CA LEU A 61 7.30 -0.98 -8.43
C LEU A 61 6.44 -0.60 -9.64
N ILE A 62 6.46 0.67 -10.03
CA ILE A 62 5.67 1.19 -11.15
C ILE A 62 6.27 0.75 -12.49
N ASP A 63 7.60 0.65 -12.58
CA ASP A 63 8.27 0.13 -13.77
C ASP A 63 7.92 -1.33 -14.02
N ASP A 64 7.94 -2.17 -12.99
CA ASP A 64 7.58 -3.58 -13.08
C ASP A 64 6.12 -3.80 -13.49
N ASN A 65 5.22 -3.00 -12.96
CA ASN A 65 3.80 -2.99 -13.29
C ASN A 65 3.09 -4.35 -13.17
N TYR A 66 3.43 -5.12 -12.14
CA TYR A 66 2.69 -6.29 -11.71
C TYR A 66 2.67 -6.31 -10.18
N TYR A 67 1.57 -6.80 -9.59
CA TYR A 67 1.31 -6.56 -8.18
C TYR A 67 0.73 -7.80 -7.51
N CYS A 68 1.48 -8.39 -6.59
CA CYS A 68 0.90 -9.25 -5.57
C CYS A 68 0.23 -8.39 -4.50
N ASP A 69 -0.44 -9.01 -3.54
CA ASP A 69 -1.15 -8.26 -2.49
C ASP A 69 -0.21 -7.32 -1.71
N LEU A 70 0.97 -7.78 -1.37
CA LEU A 70 1.98 -6.94 -0.71
C LEU A 70 2.41 -5.77 -1.60
N ALA A 71 2.65 -5.99 -2.90
CA ALA A 71 3.04 -4.93 -3.83
C ALA A 71 1.95 -3.86 -3.95
N LYS A 72 0.68 -4.26 -3.97
CA LYS A 72 -0.46 -3.34 -3.95
C LYS A 72 -0.44 -2.46 -2.69
N VAL A 73 -0.22 -3.06 -1.53
CA VAL A 73 -0.11 -2.31 -0.26
C VAL A 73 1.08 -1.36 -0.28
N LEU A 74 2.22 -1.79 -0.82
CA LEU A 74 3.37 -0.91 -0.99
C LEU A 74 3.02 0.29 -1.89
N GLY A 75 2.29 0.08 -2.97
CA GLY A 75 1.81 1.15 -3.83
C GLY A 75 0.95 2.17 -3.07
N ILE A 76 0.02 1.68 -2.25
CA ILE A 76 -0.82 2.52 -1.38
C ILE A 76 0.06 3.32 -0.40
N VAL A 77 0.96 2.66 0.29
CA VAL A 77 1.83 3.26 1.31
C VAL A 77 2.77 4.29 0.69
N TYR A 78 3.40 3.96 -0.44
CA TYR A 78 4.29 4.89 -1.14
C TYR A 78 3.54 6.13 -1.62
N THR A 79 2.32 5.96 -2.13
CA THR A 79 1.49 7.08 -2.58
C THR A 79 1.21 8.05 -1.44
N LEU A 80 0.80 7.53 -0.29
CA LEU A 80 0.50 8.35 0.89
C LEU A 80 1.75 8.98 1.48
N ASN A 81 2.82 8.21 1.62
CA ASN A 81 4.05 8.67 2.27
C ASN A 81 4.76 9.76 1.46
N LEU A 82 4.69 9.70 0.14
CA LEU A 82 5.27 10.72 -0.74
C LEU A 82 4.30 11.87 -1.06
N SER A 83 3.10 11.87 -0.50
CA SER A 83 2.18 13.01 -0.53
C SER A 83 2.40 13.92 0.68
N GLU A 84 1.76 15.10 0.66
CA GLU A 84 1.79 16.00 1.82
C GLU A 84 1.19 15.37 3.08
N HIS A 85 0.23 14.47 2.94
CA HIS A 85 -0.35 13.75 4.08
C HIS A 85 0.66 12.87 4.81
N GLY A 86 1.66 12.35 4.11
CA GLY A 86 2.69 11.49 4.68
C GLY A 86 3.48 12.13 5.82
N LYS A 87 3.59 13.45 5.84
CA LYS A 87 4.30 14.19 6.89
C LYS A 87 3.68 14.02 8.27
N ASN A 88 2.39 13.73 8.32
CA ASN A 88 1.62 13.66 9.56
C ASN A 88 1.04 12.26 9.83
N LEU A 89 1.34 11.28 8.98
CA LEU A 89 0.86 9.91 9.13
C LEU A 89 1.93 9.01 9.72
N VAL A 90 1.55 8.23 10.72
CA VAL A 90 2.35 7.09 11.18
C VAL A 90 1.91 5.88 10.37
N ILE A 91 2.79 5.37 9.52
CA ILE A 91 2.48 4.35 8.54
C ILE A 91 3.21 3.05 8.87
N GLU A 92 2.46 1.96 8.93
CA GLU A 92 3.00 0.61 9.05
C GLU A 92 2.43 -0.28 7.94
N VAL A 93 3.24 -1.22 7.47
CA VAL A 93 2.77 -2.37 6.68
C VAL A 93 2.68 -3.55 7.62
N ARG A 94 1.52 -4.17 7.71
CA ARG A 94 1.29 -5.33 8.57
C ARG A 94 0.85 -6.53 7.75
N VAL A 95 1.35 -7.69 8.15
CA VAL A 95 0.95 -8.99 7.58
C VAL A 95 0.24 -9.79 8.68
N TYR A 96 -1.01 -10.12 8.42
CA TYR A 96 -1.81 -10.99 9.29
C TYR A 96 -2.03 -12.33 8.59
N THR A 97 -2.21 -13.37 9.37
CA THR A 97 -2.55 -14.71 8.88
C THR A 97 -3.83 -15.19 9.54
N ASP A 98 -4.71 -15.79 8.76
CA ASP A 98 -5.82 -16.57 9.28
C ASP A 98 -5.31 -18.00 9.54
N PRO A 99 -5.20 -18.44 10.81
CA PRO A 99 -4.68 -19.77 11.12
C PRO A 99 -5.53 -20.93 10.56
N LYS A 100 -6.82 -20.69 10.31
CA LYS A 100 -7.73 -21.72 9.81
C LYS A 100 -7.53 -22.00 8.32
N THR A 101 -7.31 -20.95 7.53
CA THR A 101 -7.19 -21.05 6.08
C THR A 101 -5.76 -20.95 5.58
N GLY A 102 -4.85 -20.40 6.40
CA GLY A 102 -3.49 -20.05 5.99
C GLY A 102 -3.43 -18.79 5.12
N TYR A 103 -4.55 -18.13 4.88
CA TYR A 103 -4.60 -16.92 4.05
C TYR A 103 -3.84 -15.78 4.74
N GLN A 104 -3.05 -15.04 3.95
CA GLN A 104 -2.28 -13.90 4.43
C GLN A 104 -2.90 -12.59 3.95
N TYR A 105 -3.07 -11.65 4.87
CA TYR A 105 -3.60 -10.32 4.62
C TYR A 105 -2.49 -9.31 4.77
N CYS A 106 -2.18 -8.58 3.70
CA CYS A 106 -1.25 -7.46 3.74
C CYS A 106 -2.07 -6.17 3.81
N ILE A 107 -1.83 -5.37 4.83
CA ILE A 107 -2.60 -4.14 5.07
C ILE A 107 -1.68 -2.94 5.31
N ALA A 108 -2.20 -1.76 5.00
CA ALA A 108 -1.63 -0.50 5.46
C ALA A 108 -2.34 -0.11 6.76
N TYR A 109 -1.54 0.05 7.81
CA TYR A 109 -2.02 0.35 9.16
C TYR A 109 -1.57 1.75 9.53
N LEU A 110 -2.50 2.70 9.62
CA LEU A 110 -2.22 4.12 9.72
C LEU A 110 -2.65 4.67 11.08
N ASP A 111 -1.82 5.56 11.63
CA ASP A 111 -2.11 6.27 12.89
C ASP A 111 -2.57 5.32 14.00
N GLN A 112 -1.79 4.28 14.25
CA GLN A 112 -2.05 3.29 15.30
C GLN A 112 -3.40 2.58 15.13
N GLY A 113 -3.81 2.38 13.88
CA GLY A 113 -5.02 1.65 13.54
C GLY A 113 -6.28 2.50 13.43
N LYS A 114 -6.15 3.81 13.45
CA LYS A 114 -7.28 4.70 13.14
C LYS A 114 -7.80 4.43 11.73
N TYR A 115 -6.90 4.13 10.79
CA TYR A 115 -7.26 3.74 9.43
C TYR A 115 -6.53 2.44 9.06
N VAL A 116 -7.27 1.50 8.52
CA VAL A 116 -6.77 0.23 8.00
C VAL A 116 -7.20 0.13 6.54
N LEU A 117 -6.23 0.00 5.65
CA LEU A 117 -6.46 -0.06 4.20
C LEU A 117 -6.07 -1.43 3.65
N ASN A 118 -6.79 -1.90 2.66
CA ASN A 118 -6.58 -3.18 1.98
C ASN A 118 -6.95 -4.43 2.79
N LEU A 119 -7.70 -4.28 3.86
CA LEU A 119 -8.30 -5.44 4.55
C LEU A 119 -9.53 -5.93 3.78
N ILE A 120 -10.39 -5.00 3.37
CA ILE A 120 -11.51 -5.24 2.46
C ILE A 120 -11.40 -4.22 1.32
N ASP A 121 -11.59 -4.69 0.10
CA ASP A 121 -11.46 -3.87 -1.10
C ASP A 121 -12.37 -2.64 -1.05
N ASN A 122 -11.80 -1.49 -1.42
CA ASN A 122 -12.47 -0.19 -1.48
C ASN A 122 -13.07 0.31 -0.16
N GLN A 123 -12.63 -0.22 0.98
CA GLN A 123 -13.12 0.23 2.28
C GLN A 123 -12.00 0.77 3.16
N ILE A 124 -12.25 1.92 3.79
CA ILE A 124 -11.43 2.43 4.88
C ILE A 124 -12.00 1.87 6.17
N LEU A 125 -11.21 1.04 6.84
CA LEU A 125 -11.61 0.40 8.09
C LEU A 125 -10.76 0.94 9.25
N ASN A 126 -10.91 0.38 10.43
CA ASN A 126 -10.08 0.70 11.58
C ASN A 126 -9.65 -0.60 12.29
N LYS A 127 -8.81 -0.48 13.31
CA LYS A 127 -8.24 -1.65 14.00
C LYS A 127 -9.29 -2.59 14.61
N THR A 128 -10.49 -2.08 14.93
CA THR A 128 -11.56 -2.94 15.50
C THR A 128 -12.16 -3.86 14.45
N ASP A 129 -11.98 -3.57 13.17
CA ASP A 129 -12.43 -4.40 12.06
C ASP A 129 -11.48 -5.58 11.79
N ILE A 130 -10.28 -5.57 12.37
CA ILE A 130 -9.37 -6.72 12.33
C ILE A 130 -9.87 -7.72 13.36
N THR A 131 -10.40 -8.85 12.88
CA THR A 131 -11.01 -9.84 13.75
C THR A 131 -9.97 -10.57 14.61
N GLU A 132 -10.38 -11.06 15.79
CA GLU A 132 -9.52 -11.83 16.70
C GLU A 132 -9.01 -13.13 16.09
N THR A 133 -9.65 -13.60 15.02
CA THR A 133 -9.21 -14.80 14.30
C THR A 133 -7.93 -14.60 13.51
N LEU A 134 -7.57 -13.33 13.21
CA LEU A 134 -6.34 -13.00 12.49
C LEU A 134 -5.17 -12.85 13.47
N THR A 135 -4.03 -13.42 13.09
CA THR A 135 -2.80 -13.33 13.88
C THR A 135 -1.81 -12.41 13.18
N LEU A 136 -1.30 -11.42 13.89
CA LEU A 136 -0.24 -10.54 13.37
C LEU A 136 1.07 -11.33 13.25
N LYS A 137 1.62 -11.41 12.05
CA LYS A 137 2.89 -12.11 11.75
C LYS A 137 4.06 -11.17 11.60
N ARG A 138 3.88 -10.03 10.94
CA ARG A 138 4.94 -9.06 10.67
C ARG A 138 4.37 -7.64 10.72
N CYS A 139 5.22 -6.72 11.18
CA CYS A 139 4.92 -5.29 11.22
C CYS A 139 6.18 -4.52 10.80
N TYR A 140 6.05 -3.68 9.78
CA TYR A 140 7.14 -2.88 9.25
C TYR A 140 6.74 -1.40 9.26
N ASP A 141 7.58 -0.55 9.82
CA ASP A 141 7.33 0.89 9.79
C ASP A 141 7.91 1.54 8.52
N ALA A 142 7.61 2.82 8.33
CA ALA A 142 8.02 3.53 7.12
C ALA A 142 9.55 3.62 6.96
N THR A 143 10.32 3.52 8.05
CA THR A 143 11.80 3.61 7.98
C THR A 143 12.42 2.35 7.36
N GLU A 144 11.70 1.23 7.34
CA GLU A 144 12.15 -0.03 6.74
C GLU A 144 11.85 -0.11 5.24
N LEU A 145 11.10 0.86 4.71
CA LEU A 145 10.68 0.90 3.31
C LEU A 145 11.65 1.74 2.47
N LYS A 146 11.80 1.37 1.20
CA LYS A 146 12.66 2.09 0.26
C LYS A 146 11.87 3.22 -0.40
N LEU A 147 12.03 4.44 0.08
CA LEU A 147 11.26 5.59 -0.38
C LEU A 147 12.01 6.48 -1.37
N GLU A 148 13.30 6.24 -1.57
CA GLU A 148 14.14 7.05 -2.45
C GLU A 148 14.58 6.25 -3.66
N GLN A 149 14.67 6.93 -4.80
CA GLN A 149 15.24 6.36 -6.00
C GLN A 149 16.75 6.25 -5.84
N GLN A 150 17.25 5.06 -6.04
CA GLN A 150 18.69 4.77 -6.02
C GLN A 150 19.27 4.83 -7.43
#